data_0ec25690c87924627652da5c6fe08ae4
#
_entry.id   0ec25690c87924627652da5c6fe08ae4
#
_cell.length_a   1.000
_cell.length_b   1.000
_cell.length_c   1.000
_cell.angle_alpha   90.00
_cell.angle_beta   90.00
_cell.angle_gamma   90.00
#
_symmetry.space_group_name_H-M   'P 1'
#
loop_
_entity.id
_entity.type
_entity.pdbx_description
1 polymer ?
#
loop_
_entity_poly.entity_id
_entity_poly.type
_entity_poly.pdbx_seq_one_letter_code
_entity_poly.pdbx_strand_id
1 'polypeptide(L)'
;ALPVLCFYLEEEKMPFDRFAVTALLTVCLILGTGKTVMSFLTVDKNETKRPVAEFLAGNGYDFGFATYNNANIITELTNGEVEIGNIGDPEHLEYFKWSSPMKYYEEGYHAGETFLLLTAEERAEYAEAPALKQGEKVYEDGIYTVYLFDSTEELMNCAVARQ
;
A
#
# COMPACT_ATOMS: atom_id res chain seq x y z
N ALA A 1 27.61 1.83 -17.71
CA ALA A 1 28.28 0.54 -18.00
C ALA A 1 28.01 0.05 -19.43
N LEU A 2 26.76 0.00 -19.91
CA LEU A 2 26.40 -0.50 -21.24
C LEU A 2 27.12 0.22 -22.42
N PRO A 3 27.18 1.56 -22.47
CA PRO A 3 27.87 2.27 -23.55
C PRO A 3 29.37 1.96 -23.64
N VAL A 4 30.04 1.81 -22.47
CA VAL A 4 31.48 1.46 -22.43
C VAL A 4 31.72 0.06 -22.96
N LEU A 5 30.82 -0.87 -22.69
CA LEU A 5 30.88 -2.26 -23.14
C LEU A 5 30.64 -2.35 -24.67
N CYS A 6 29.68 -1.57 -25.19
CA CYS A 6 29.48 -1.47 -26.65
C CYS A 6 30.72 -0.93 -27.37
N PHE A 7 31.32 0.14 -26.80
CA PHE A 7 32.54 0.71 -27.34
C PHE A 7 33.71 -0.28 -27.34
N TYR A 8 33.90 -1.03 -26.23
CA TYR A 8 34.90 -2.10 -26.13
C TYR A 8 34.71 -3.18 -27.20
N LEU A 9 33.45 -3.63 -27.39
CA LEU A 9 33.12 -4.64 -28.42
C LEU A 9 33.35 -4.16 -29.85
N GLU A 10 33.25 -2.87 -30.11
CA GLU A 10 33.53 -2.28 -31.45
C GLU A 10 35.03 -2.17 -31.75
N GLU A 11 35.87 -1.89 -30.74
CA GLU A 11 37.30 -1.72 -30.89
C GLU A 11 38.09 -3.02 -30.88
N GLU A 12 37.57 -4.09 -30.29
CA GLU A 12 38.28 -5.36 -30.17
C GLU A 12 38.43 -6.06 -31.52
N LYS A 13 39.72 -6.37 -31.87
CA LYS A 13 40.08 -7.01 -33.15
C LYS A 13 40.09 -8.55 -33.06
N MET A 14 40.07 -9.11 -31.85
CA MET A 14 40.12 -10.56 -31.62
C MET A 14 38.71 -11.17 -31.60
N PRO A 15 38.34 -12.01 -32.58
CA PRO A 15 36.98 -12.57 -32.67
C PRO A 15 36.58 -13.41 -31.46
N PHE A 16 37.55 -14.02 -30.81
CA PHE A 16 37.32 -14.86 -29.62
C PHE A 16 36.84 -14.01 -28.39
N ASP A 17 37.49 -12.86 -28.16
CA ASP A 17 37.17 -11.98 -27.04
C ASP A 17 35.78 -11.37 -27.23
N ARG A 18 35.45 -10.95 -28.44
CA ARG A 18 34.09 -10.47 -28.78
C ARG A 18 33.04 -11.54 -28.50
N PHE A 19 33.27 -12.77 -28.90
CA PHE A 19 32.39 -13.87 -28.68
C PHE A 19 32.21 -14.18 -27.18
N ALA A 20 33.31 -14.25 -26.44
CA ALA A 20 33.29 -14.53 -25.00
C ALA A 20 32.52 -13.45 -24.21
N VAL A 21 32.79 -12.16 -24.50
CA VAL A 21 32.11 -11.04 -23.84
C VAL A 21 30.61 -11.02 -24.20
N THR A 22 30.27 -11.23 -25.47
CA THR A 22 28.89 -11.26 -25.94
C THR A 22 28.11 -12.43 -25.30
N ALA A 23 28.72 -13.62 -25.23
CA ALA A 23 28.13 -14.78 -24.59
C ALA A 23 27.87 -14.55 -23.11
N LEU A 24 28.87 -14.00 -22.39
CA LEU A 24 28.74 -13.67 -20.97
C LEU A 24 27.59 -12.66 -20.71
N LEU A 25 27.54 -11.60 -21.51
CA LEU A 25 26.47 -10.60 -21.40
C LEU A 25 25.08 -11.20 -21.67
N THR A 26 24.98 -12.06 -22.68
CA THR A 26 23.72 -12.74 -23.02
C THR A 26 23.26 -13.62 -21.86
N VAL A 27 24.16 -14.38 -21.26
CA VAL A 27 23.86 -15.21 -20.07
C VAL A 27 23.42 -14.34 -18.89
N CYS A 28 24.14 -13.25 -18.59
CA CYS A 28 23.74 -12.32 -17.53
C CYS A 28 22.36 -11.69 -17.78
N LEU A 29 22.06 -11.35 -19.04
CA LEU A 29 20.76 -10.79 -19.41
C LEU A 29 19.63 -11.81 -19.23
N ILE A 30 19.84 -13.05 -19.70
CA ILE A 30 18.85 -14.13 -19.55
C ILE A 30 18.61 -14.44 -18.06
N LEU A 31 19.67 -14.57 -17.26
CA LEU A 31 19.53 -14.86 -15.84
C LEU A 31 18.89 -13.70 -15.07
N GLY A 32 19.23 -12.44 -15.41
CA GLY A 32 18.66 -11.26 -14.81
C GLY A 32 17.18 -11.08 -15.13
N THR A 33 16.83 -11.19 -16.41
CA THR A 33 15.42 -11.10 -16.86
C THR A 33 14.61 -12.28 -16.35
N GLY A 34 15.14 -13.49 -16.37
CA GLY A 34 14.48 -14.70 -15.86
C GLY A 34 14.11 -14.58 -14.38
N LYS A 35 15.04 -14.10 -13.53
CA LYS A 35 14.77 -13.84 -12.10
C LYS A 35 13.69 -12.79 -11.90
N THR A 36 13.73 -11.71 -12.66
CA THR A 36 12.76 -10.62 -12.56
C THR A 36 11.37 -11.11 -12.95
N VAL A 37 11.23 -11.76 -14.10
CA VAL A 37 9.95 -12.32 -14.56
C VAL A 37 9.41 -13.35 -13.55
N MET A 38 10.27 -14.26 -13.05
CA MET A 38 9.85 -15.25 -12.06
C MET A 38 9.35 -14.59 -10.76
N SER A 39 10.02 -13.54 -10.28
CA SER A 39 9.57 -12.78 -9.12
C SER A 39 8.21 -12.13 -9.33
N PHE A 40 7.94 -11.58 -10.52
CA PHE A 40 6.62 -11.01 -10.85
C PHE A 40 5.52 -12.06 -10.93
N LEU A 41 5.84 -13.27 -11.39
CA LEU A 41 4.86 -14.34 -11.58
C LEU A 41 4.58 -15.14 -10.31
N THR A 42 5.51 -15.18 -9.35
CA THR A 42 5.42 -16.08 -8.18
C THR A 42 5.20 -15.38 -6.84
N VAL A 43 5.45 -14.08 -6.75
CA VAL A 43 5.31 -13.34 -5.49
C VAL A 43 4.09 -12.43 -5.56
N ASP A 44 2.98 -12.83 -4.95
CA ASP A 44 1.88 -11.92 -4.65
C ASP A 44 2.27 -11.05 -3.45
N LYS A 45 2.75 -9.84 -3.74
CA LYS A 45 3.15 -8.86 -2.70
C LYS A 45 1.96 -8.37 -1.85
N ASN A 46 0.75 -8.66 -2.28
CA ASN A 46 -0.48 -8.21 -1.65
C ASN A 46 -1.24 -9.36 -0.95
N GLU A 47 -0.64 -10.56 -0.88
CA GLU A 47 -1.25 -11.72 -0.24
C GLU A 47 -1.78 -11.42 1.16
N THR A 48 -1.00 -10.68 1.96
CA THR A 48 -1.39 -10.30 3.33
C THR A 48 -2.50 -9.26 3.40
N LYS A 49 -2.76 -8.53 2.32
CA LYS A 49 -3.78 -7.46 2.26
C LYS A 49 -5.12 -7.95 1.69
N ARG A 50 -5.11 -9.07 0.97
CA ARG A 50 -6.34 -9.62 0.38
C ARG A 50 -7.41 -9.95 1.40
N PRO A 51 -7.12 -10.62 2.54
CA PRO A 51 -8.16 -10.97 3.49
C PRO A 51 -8.93 -9.75 4.03
N VAL A 52 -8.22 -8.69 4.39
CA VAL A 52 -8.87 -7.47 4.88
C VAL A 52 -9.60 -6.72 3.76
N ALA A 53 -9.09 -6.71 2.53
CA ALA A 53 -9.76 -6.11 1.38
C ALA A 53 -11.08 -6.84 1.05
N GLU A 54 -11.06 -8.17 1.03
CA GLU A 54 -12.24 -9.02 0.84
C GLU A 54 -13.25 -8.87 1.98
N PHE A 55 -12.78 -8.75 3.23
CA PHE A 55 -13.64 -8.48 4.37
C PHE A 55 -14.37 -7.14 4.24
N LEU A 56 -13.66 -6.06 3.90
CA LEU A 56 -14.25 -4.73 3.74
C LEU A 56 -15.31 -4.72 2.61
N ALA A 57 -14.95 -5.20 1.43
CA ALA A 57 -15.87 -5.27 0.30
C ALA A 57 -17.08 -6.21 0.57
N GLY A 58 -16.82 -7.36 1.18
CA GLY A 58 -17.87 -8.36 1.48
C GLY A 58 -18.89 -7.91 2.52
N ASN A 59 -18.54 -6.99 3.42
CA ASN A 59 -19.46 -6.42 4.42
C ASN A 59 -20.05 -5.06 4.00
N GLY A 60 -19.66 -4.54 2.83
CA GLY A 60 -20.18 -3.26 2.35
C GLY A 60 -19.57 -2.04 3.04
N TYR A 61 -18.41 -2.18 3.63
CA TYR A 61 -17.63 -1.06 4.20
C TYR A 61 -16.89 -0.35 3.06
N ASP A 62 -17.56 0.58 2.43
CA ASP A 62 -17.17 1.22 1.18
C ASP A 62 -16.26 2.44 1.36
N PHE A 63 -16.21 3.04 2.58
CA PHE A 63 -15.39 4.21 2.83
C PHE A 63 -14.69 4.17 4.20
N GLY A 64 -13.43 4.62 4.24
CA GLY A 64 -12.68 4.72 5.50
C GLY A 64 -11.37 5.45 5.37
N PHE A 65 -10.56 5.34 6.41
CA PHE A 65 -9.23 5.95 6.49
C PHE A 65 -8.17 4.94 6.90
N ALA A 66 -6.98 5.14 6.38
CA ALA A 66 -5.78 4.38 6.74
C ALA A 66 -4.54 5.25 6.58
N THR A 67 -3.41 4.81 7.10
CA THR A 67 -2.12 5.43 6.79
C THR A 67 -1.74 5.18 5.33
N TYR A 68 -0.92 6.06 4.79
CA TYR A 68 -0.55 6.10 3.36
C TYR A 68 -0.17 4.75 2.74
N ASN A 69 0.58 3.93 3.47
CA ASN A 69 1.09 2.66 2.92
C ASN A 69 -0.01 1.59 2.71
N ASN A 70 -1.17 1.76 3.32
CA ASN A 70 -2.25 0.77 3.31
C ASN A 70 -3.44 1.20 2.45
N ALA A 71 -3.78 2.49 2.44
CA ALA A 71 -4.98 3.02 1.78
C ALA A 71 -5.07 2.67 0.29
N ASN A 72 -4.09 3.10 -0.51
CA ASN A 72 -4.15 2.97 -1.97
C ASN A 72 -4.21 1.53 -2.46
N ILE A 73 -3.51 0.61 -1.77
CA ILE A 73 -3.44 -0.80 -2.19
C ILE A 73 -4.77 -1.50 -1.96
N ILE A 74 -5.46 -1.22 -0.86
CA ILE A 74 -6.78 -1.82 -0.59
C ILE A 74 -7.81 -1.32 -1.61
N THR A 75 -7.83 -0.03 -1.91
CA THR A 75 -8.68 0.54 -2.96
C THR A 75 -8.41 -0.11 -4.33
N GLU A 76 -7.15 -0.38 -4.66
CA GLU A 76 -6.79 -1.07 -5.91
C GLU A 76 -7.25 -2.54 -5.90
N LEU A 77 -7.05 -3.27 -4.80
CA LEU A 77 -7.44 -4.68 -4.68
C LEU A 77 -8.95 -4.89 -4.77
N THR A 78 -9.74 -3.89 -4.37
CA THR A 78 -11.22 -3.92 -4.43
C THR A 78 -11.77 -3.26 -5.70
N ASN A 79 -10.91 -2.93 -6.69
CA ASN A 79 -11.29 -2.20 -7.91
C ASN A 79 -12.07 -0.90 -7.65
N GLY A 80 -11.80 -0.23 -6.52
CA GLY A 80 -12.45 1.00 -6.12
C GLY A 80 -13.82 0.82 -5.45
N GLU A 81 -14.24 -0.40 -5.12
CA GLU A 81 -15.44 -0.64 -4.31
C GLU A 81 -15.24 -0.14 -2.87
N VAL A 82 -14.00 -0.18 -2.38
CA VAL A 82 -13.61 0.39 -1.08
C VAL A 82 -12.70 1.58 -1.32
N GLU A 83 -13.16 2.76 -0.97
CA GLU A 83 -12.41 4.02 -1.08
C GLU A 83 -11.76 4.37 0.27
N ILE A 84 -10.45 4.63 0.28
CA ILE A 84 -9.72 4.90 1.52
C ILE A 84 -8.98 6.23 1.42
N GLY A 85 -9.32 7.14 2.34
CA GLY A 85 -8.58 8.39 2.54
C GLY A 85 -7.30 8.18 3.34
N ASN A 86 -6.24 8.93 3.01
CA ASN A 86 -4.99 8.87 3.75
C ASN A 86 -5.01 9.78 4.98
N ILE A 87 -4.57 9.26 6.12
CA ILE A 87 -4.28 10.02 7.33
C ILE A 87 -2.80 9.91 7.68
N GLY A 88 -2.29 10.90 8.44
CA GLY A 88 -0.91 10.92 8.91
C GLY A 88 -0.67 9.88 10.00
N ASP A 89 -1.52 9.89 11.01
CA ASP A 89 -1.48 8.96 12.15
C ASP A 89 -2.88 8.78 12.77
N PRO A 90 -3.11 7.68 13.54
CA PRO A 90 -4.41 7.38 14.15
C PRO A 90 -4.75 8.22 15.38
N GLU A 91 -3.80 8.95 15.96
CA GLU A 91 -4.02 9.77 17.15
C GLU A 91 -4.54 11.16 16.79
N HIS A 92 -3.93 11.80 15.80
CA HIS A 92 -4.28 13.16 15.37
C HIS A 92 -5.28 13.16 14.22
N LEU A 93 -5.40 12.07 13.46
CA LEU A 93 -6.31 11.90 12.32
C LEU A 93 -6.19 13.02 11.27
N GLU A 94 -4.99 13.64 11.17
CA GLU A 94 -4.75 14.69 10.20
C GLU A 94 -4.78 14.12 8.78
N TYR A 95 -5.51 14.78 7.89
CA TYR A 95 -5.61 14.39 6.49
C TYR A 95 -4.27 14.48 5.78
N PHE A 96 -3.79 13.35 5.26
CA PHE A 96 -2.62 13.28 4.42
C PHE A 96 -3.02 13.33 2.95
N LYS A 97 -3.25 14.54 2.43
CA LYS A 97 -3.85 14.79 1.10
C LYS A 97 -2.96 14.45 -0.09
N TRP A 98 -1.71 14.06 0.15
CA TRP A 98 -0.81 13.65 -0.90
C TRP A 98 -1.17 12.24 -1.40
N SER A 99 -1.30 12.06 -2.71
CA SER A 99 -1.67 10.81 -3.39
C SER A 99 -3.06 10.22 -3.06
N SER A 100 -3.98 11.03 -2.57
CA SER A 100 -5.38 10.65 -2.35
C SER A 100 -6.31 11.63 -3.06
N PRO A 101 -7.44 11.20 -3.62
CA PRO A 101 -8.42 12.10 -4.20
C PRO A 101 -8.91 13.12 -3.18
N MET A 102 -8.89 14.41 -3.56
CA MET A 102 -9.26 15.52 -2.67
C MET A 102 -10.72 15.41 -2.18
N LYS A 103 -11.60 14.82 -2.98
CA LYS A 103 -13.01 14.58 -2.66
C LYS A 103 -13.22 13.81 -1.35
N TYR A 104 -12.30 12.91 -0.98
CA TYR A 104 -12.40 12.12 0.26
C TYR A 104 -12.34 12.96 1.55
N TYR A 105 -11.87 14.19 1.43
CA TYR A 105 -11.67 15.12 2.55
C TYR A 105 -12.69 16.27 2.54
N GLU A 106 -13.69 16.19 1.67
CA GLU A 106 -14.77 17.18 1.60
C GLU A 106 -15.85 16.82 2.62
N GLU A 107 -16.35 17.82 3.33
CA GLU A 107 -17.43 17.64 4.30
C GLU A 107 -18.67 17.04 3.60
N GLY A 108 -19.21 15.97 4.16
CA GLY A 108 -20.38 15.28 3.61
C GLY A 108 -20.11 14.43 2.36
N TYR A 109 -18.83 14.18 2.02
CA TYR A 109 -18.50 13.26 0.92
C TYR A 109 -19.09 11.86 1.13
N HIS A 110 -18.96 11.34 2.34
CA HIS A 110 -19.52 10.05 2.76
C HIS A 110 -20.46 10.26 3.96
N ALA A 111 -21.67 9.71 3.88
CA ALA A 111 -22.69 9.87 4.92
C ALA A 111 -23.03 8.57 5.66
N GLY A 112 -22.24 7.51 5.44
CA GLY A 112 -22.43 6.19 6.06
C GLY A 112 -21.37 5.86 7.11
N GLU A 113 -21.38 4.59 7.51
CA GLU A 113 -20.36 4.03 8.38
C GLU A 113 -18.97 4.24 7.80
N THR A 114 -18.04 4.65 8.63
CA THR A 114 -16.66 4.95 8.22
C THR A 114 -15.71 4.09 9.03
N PHE A 115 -14.79 3.40 8.36
CA PHE A 115 -13.81 2.57 9.06
C PHE A 115 -12.43 3.24 9.20
N LEU A 116 -11.70 2.81 10.23
CA LEU A 116 -10.28 3.07 10.43
C LEU A 116 -9.51 1.75 10.31
N LEU A 117 -8.63 1.65 9.32
CA LEU A 117 -7.78 0.49 9.08
C LEU A 117 -6.38 0.74 9.61
N LEU A 118 -5.89 -0.15 10.46
CA LEU A 118 -4.56 -0.09 11.07
C LEU A 118 -3.82 -1.41 10.90
N THR A 119 -2.50 -1.33 10.81
CA THR A 119 -1.62 -2.49 11.01
C THR A 119 -1.50 -2.85 12.49
N ALA A 120 -1.04 -4.06 12.79
CA ALA A 120 -0.75 -4.48 14.16
C ALA A 120 0.31 -3.59 14.84
N GLU A 121 1.29 -3.08 14.06
CA GLU A 121 2.32 -2.17 14.55
C GLU A 121 1.73 -0.82 14.94
N GLU A 122 0.93 -0.21 14.05
CA GLU A 122 0.23 1.05 14.32
C GLU A 122 -0.72 0.93 15.51
N ARG A 123 -1.46 -0.17 15.60
CA ARG A 123 -2.34 -0.42 16.75
C ARG A 123 -1.57 -0.51 18.06
N ALA A 124 -0.37 -1.09 18.05
CA ALA A 124 0.46 -1.19 19.27
C ALA A 124 1.08 0.17 19.62
N GLU A 125 1.53 0.94 18.63
CA GLU A 125 2.12 2.25 18.81
C GLU A 125 1.09 3.27 19.34
N TYR A 126 -0.12 3.26 18.77
CA TYR A 126 -1.20 4.21 19.11
C TYR A 126 -2.29 3.59 20.02
N ALA A 127 -1.95 2.62 20.87
CA ALA A 127 -2.91 1.89 21.71
C ALA A 127 -3.76 2.79 22.62
N GLU A 128 -3.27 3.98 22.96
CA GLU A 128 -3.96 4.96 23.81
C GLU A 128 -4.81 5.96 23.00
N ALA A 129 -4.73 5.95 21.66
CA ALA A 129 -5.49 6.86 20.82
C ALA A 129 -7.02 6.74 21.07
N PRO A 130 -7.75 7.85 21.17
CA PRO A 130 -9.19 7.82 21.42
C PRO A 130 -9.98 7.04 20.37
N ALA A 131 -9.55 7.11 19.11
CA ALA A 131 -10.19 6.38 18.02
C ALA A 131 -10.19 4.86 18.25
N LEU A 132 -9.13 4.27 18.82
CA LEU A 132 -9.06 2.84 19.11
C LEU A 132 -9.92 2.42 20.31
N LYS A 133 -10.24 3.38 21.20
CA LYS A 133 -11.08 3.14 22.37
C LYS A 133 -12.57 3.32 22.10
N GLN A 134 -12.93 4.15 21.12
CA GLN A 134 -14.31 4.50 20.80
C GLN A 134 -14.85 3.68 19.65
N GLY A 135 -14.01 3.37 18.64
CA GLY A 135 -14.42 2.59 17.49
C GLY A 135 -14.77 1.13 17.83
N GLU A 136 -15.79 0.59 17.18
CA GLU A 136 -16.12 -0.81 17.25
C GLU A 136 -15.12 -1.66 16.45
N LYS A 137 -14.42 -2.57 17.13
CA LYS A 137 -13.48 -3.47 16.42
C LYS A 137 -14.25 -4.57 15.70
N VAL A 138 -14.30 -4.51 14.37
CA VAL A 138 -15.04 -5.44 13.50
C VAL A 138 -14.18 -6.50 12.83
N TYR A 139 -12.84 -6.28 12.74
CA TYR A 139 -11.92 -7.23 12.13
C TYR A 139 -10.55 -7.21 12.80
N GLU A 140 -9.91 -8.39 12.90
CA GLU A 140 -8.52 -8.55 13.33
C GLU A 140 -7.98 -9.89 12.83
N ASP A 141 -6.87 -9.88 12.08
CA ASP A 141 -6.20 -11.08 11.56
C ASP A 141 -4.73 -11.23 12.04
N GLY A 142 -4.30 -10.36 12.95
CA GLY A 142 -2.92 -10.31 13.45
C GLY A 142 -1.97 -9.44 12.62
N ILE A 143 -2.37 -9.03 11.41
CA ILE A 143 -1.65 -8.09 10.55
C ILE A 143 -2.40 -6.77 10.49
N TYR A 144 -3.73 -6.85 10.32
CA TYR A 144 -4.63 -5.71 10.21
C TYR A 144 -5.73 -5.76 11.27
N THR A 145 -6.19 -4.57 11.65
CA THR A 145 -7.34 -4.37 12.51
C THR A 145 -8.22 -3.28 11.90
N VAL A 146 -9.54 -3.49 11.88
CA VAL A 146 -10.52 -2.52 11.40
C VAL A 146 -11.41 -2.10 12.56
N TYR A 147 -11.51 -0.79 12.75
CA TYR A 147 -12.45 -0.15 13.67
C TYR A 147 -13.54 0.57 12.88
N LEU A 148 -14.78 0.41 13.27
CA LEU A 148 -15.95 1.00 12.62
C LEU A 148 -16.50 2.14 13.47
N PHE A 149 -17.04 3.16 12.80
CA PHE A 149 -17.69 4.34 13.37
C PHE A 149 -18.98 4.61 12.59
N ASP A 150 -19.99 5.16 13.25
CA ASP A 150 -21.27 5.48 12.62
C ASP A 150 -21.14 6.55 11.51
N SER A 151 -20.09 7.36 11.55
CA SER A 151 -19.83 8.39 10.54
C SER A 151 -18.37 8.85 10.50
N THR A 152 -17.99 9.51 9.41
CA THR A 152 -16.68 10.20 9.30
C THR A 152 -16.50 11.26 10.37
N GLU A 153 -17.57 11.99 10.72
CA GLU A 153 -17.52 13.02 11.76
C GLU A 153 -17.20 12.43 13.14
N GLU A 154 -17.81 11.29 13.48
CA GLU A 154 -17.53 10.59 14.74
C GLU A 154 -16.06 10.18 14.83
N LEU A 155 -15.51 9.56 13.77
CA LEU A 155 -14.10 9.23 13.72
C LEU A 155 -13.21 10.46 13.89
N MET A 156 -13.48 11.54 13.16
CA MET A 156 -12.64 12.75 13.20
C MET A 156 -12.73 13.48 14.55
N ASN A 157 -13.84 13.37 15.28
CA ASN A 157 -13.98 13.90 16.63
C ASN A 157 -13.11 13.18 17.67
N CYS A 158 -12.56 12.00 17.33
CA CYS A 158 -11.58 11.30 18.17
C CYS A 158 -10.17 11.90 18.08
N ALA A 159 -9.92 12.84 17.17
CA ALA A 159 -8.60 13.42 16.97
C ALA A 159 -8.09 14.18 18.20
N VAL A 160 -6.83 13.94 18.58
CA VAL A 160 -6.14 14.69 19.62
C VAL A 160 -5.46 15.91 19.01
N ALA A 161 -5.66 17.10 19.57
CA ALA A 161 -4.98 18.31 19.11
C ALA A 161 -3.46 18.19 19.35
N ARG A 162 -2.65 18.52 18.34
CA ARG A 162 -1.20 18.64 18.53
C ARG A 162 -0.90 19.79 19.48
N GLN A 163 -0.09 19.51 20.50
CA GLN A 163 0.40 20.52 21.45
C GLN A 163 1.62 21.24 20.87
#